data_2bc1ac02cba63eef9b5704e107898f42
#
_entry.id   2bc1ac02cba63eef9b5704e107898f42
#
_cell.length_a   1.000
_cell.length_b   1.000
_cell.length_c   1.000
_cell.angle_alpha   90.00
_cell.angle_beta   90.00
_cell.angle_gamma   90.00
#
_symmetry.space_group_name_H-M   'P 1'
#
loop_
_entity.id
_entity.type
_entity.pdbx_description
1 polymer ?
#
loop_
_entity_poly.entity_id
_entity_poly.type
_entity_poly.pdbx_seq_one_letter_code
_entity_poly.pdbx_strand_id
1 'polypeptide(L)'
;MKHLLLASLLGSAIAMSASVMAADTDLKTLEAAAKAEGAINSLGMPDDWANWGGIWTDLEAKYGLKHTDTDMSSAQEVAKFDAEKDNASGDIGDVGAAFGPIAVAKGVTQPYKPSTWNQIPDWAKDKEGHWALAYTGTIAFIVNKNLLHGSEIPKTWADLKTGKYKVSIGDVSSAAQSSNGVLAAAFAMKGDEANIEPGLQLFTELAKQKRLSLANPTIQTIEKGEVEVGVVWDFNGLNYRAKMTKPDDYVVLIPSDGSVISGYTTIINKYAKHPNAAKLAREYVFSDAGQIQLAKGNARPIRAEHVTLPEDVKAKLLPNEQYKNVTPIKNAEAWEKTSKALPQKWNEQVIIEMN
;
A
#
# COMPACT_ATOMS: atom_id res chain seq x y z
N MET A 1 -13.52 -50.92 28.74
CA MET A 1 -13.38 -49.50 28.44
C MET A 1 -12.03 -49.13 27.82
N LYS A 2 -11.55 -49.90 26.80
CA LYS A 2 -10.25 -49.61 26.11
C LYS A 2 -10.35 -49.57 24.57
N HIS A 3 -11.55 -49.60 23.99
CA HIS A 3 -11.73 -49.62 22.53
C HIS A 3 -12.46 -48.41 21.93
N LEU A 4 -12.82 -47.38 22.74
CA LEU A 4 -13.49 -46.18 22.22
C LEU A 4 -12.57 -44.96 21.94
N LEU A 5 -11.28 -45.06 22.30
CA LEU A 5 -10.34 -43.93 22.14
C LEU A 5 -9.51 -43.96 20.84
N LEU A 6 -9.57 -45.06 20.07
CA LEU A 6 -8.82 -45.14 18.79
C LEU A 6 -9.61 -44.66 17.56
N ALA A 7 -10.94 -44.53 17.64
CA ALA A 7 -11.77 -44.13 16.49
C ALA A 7 -11.78 -42.63 16.25
N SER A 8 -11.52 -41.78 17.27
CA SER A 8 -11.53 -40.34 17.13
C SER A 8 -10.28 -39.71 16.54
N LEU A 9 -9.14 -40.38 16.62
CA LEU A 9 -7.86 -39.91 16.06
C LEU A 9 -7.73 -40.17 14.54
N LEU A 10 -8.34 -41.26 14.04
CA LEU A 10 -8.34 -41.54 12.59
C LEU A 10 -9.28 -40.60 11.81
N GLY A 11 -10.38 -40.16 12.41
CA GLY A 11 -11.34 -39.23 11.76
C GLY A 11 -10.77 -37.84 11.51
N SER A 12 -9.95 -37.32 12.43
CA SER A 12 -9.32 -36.00 12.30
C SER A 12 -8.20 -35.94 11.25
N ALA A 13 -7.42 -37.05 11.14
CA ALA A 13 -6.35 -37.13 10.14
C ALA A 13 -6.87 -37.28 8.70
N ILE A 14 -7.98 -38.00 8.53
CA ILE A 14 -8.62 -38.17 7.20
C ILE A 14 -9.30 -36.86 6.72
N ALA A 15 -9.92 -36.12 7.63
CA ALA A 15 -10.56 -34.83 7.28
C ALA A 15 -9.52 -33.75 6.90
N MET A 16 -8.38 -33.68 7.59
CA MET A 16 -7.27 -32.79 7.21
C MET A 16 -6.66 -33.17 5.86
N SER A 17 -6.45 -34.45 5.62
CA SER A 17 -5.88 -34.93 4.35
C SER A 17 -6.82 -34.67 3.15
N ALA A 18 -8.12 -34.84 3.31
CA ALA A 18 -9.10 -34.56 2.27
C ALA A 18 -9.19 -33.06 1.93
N SER A 19 -9.13 -32.19 2.94
CA SER A 19 -9.17 -30.73 2.74
C SER A 19 -7.90 -30.22 2.03
N VAL A 20 -6.72 -30.74 2.37
CA VAL A 20 -5.46 -30.37 1.70
C VAL A 20 -5.44 -30.86 0.25
N MET A 21 -5.90 -32.07 -0.02
CA MET A 21 -5.98 -32.62 -1.40
C MET A 21 -6.99 -31.88 -2.25
N ALA A 22 -8.12 -31.46 -1.71
CA ALA A 22 -9.13 -30.67 -2.44
C ALA A 22 -8.60 -29.28 -2.80
N ALA A 23 -7.94 -28.57 -1.86
CA ALA A 23 -7.34 -27.26 -2.11
C ALA A 23 -6.23 -27.31 -3.17
N ASP A 24 -5.38 -28.36 -3.14
CA ASP A 24 -4.30 -28.55 -4.13
C ASP A 24 -4.85 -28.86 -5.53
N THR A 25 -5.96 -29.57 -5.62
CA THR A 25 -6.65 -29.83 -6.89
C THR A 25 -7.28 -28.57 -7.45
N ASP A 26 -7.88 -27.73 -6.63
CA ASP A 26 -8.47 -26.47 -7.02
C ASP A 26 -7.41 -25.49 -7.55
N LEU A 27 -6.24 -25.42 -6.91
CA LEU A 27 -5.14 -24.56 -7.34
C LEU A 27 -4.57 -25.02 -8.69
N LYS A 28 -4.36 -26.31 -8.90
CA LYS A 28 -3.89 -26.85 -10.20
C LYS A 28 -4.89 -26.56 -11.34
N THR A 29 -6.16 -26.63 -11.04
CA THR A 29 -7.21 -26.29 -12.00
C THR A 29 -7.17 -24.81 -12.37
N LEU A 30 -6.98 -23.93 -11.37
CA LEU A 30 -6.81 -22.51 -11.57
C LEU A 30 -5.55 -22.18 -12.40
N GLU A 31 -4.42 -22.84 -12.09
CA GLU A 31 -3.19 -22.69 -12.86
C GLU A 31 -3.36 -23.07 -14.33
N ALA A 32 -4.03 -24.18 -14.60
CA ALA A 32 -4.29 -24.62 -15.97
C ALA A 32 -5.19 -23.63 -16.73
N ALA A 33 -6.24 -23.14 -16.08
CA ALA A 33 -7.16 -22.16 -16.67
C ALA A 33 -6.45 -20.81 -16.94
N ALA A 34 -5.64 -20.32 -15.99
CA ALA A 34 -4.87 -19.10 -16.14
C ALA A 34 -3.84 -19.21 -17.30
N LYS A 35 -3.14 -20.34 -17.39
CA LYS A 35 -2.22 -20.60 -18.51
C LYS A 35 -2.94 -20.59 -19.86
N ALA A 36 -4.16 -21.09 -19.92
CA ALA A 36 -4.97 -21.05 -21.14
C ALA A 36 -5.38 -19.63 -21.53
N GLU A 37 -5.59 -18.73 -20.55
CA GLU A 37 -5.83 -17.30 -20.80
C GLU A 37 -4.55 -16.60 -21.31
N GLY A 38 -3.38 -16.97 -20.84
CA GLY A 38 -2.05 -16.59 -21.35
C GLY A 38 -1.64 -15.13 -21.14
N ALA A 39 -2.51 -14.30 -20.57
CA ALA A 39 -2.24 -12.88 -20.32
C ALA A 39 -2.89 -12.40 -19.03
N ILE A 40 -2.40 -11.26 -18.53
CA ILE A 40 -3.00 -10.49 -17.44
C ILE A 40 -2.72 -9.01 -17.65
N ASN A 41 -3.73 -8.17 -17.49
CA ASN A 41 -3.61 -6.73 -17.56
C ASN A 41 -3.89 -6.13 -16.18
N SER A 42 -2.97 -5.33 -15.66
CA SER A 42 -3.15 -4.65 -14.39
C SER A 42 -3.40 -3.16 -14.55
N LEU A 43 -3.98 -2.55 -13.52
CA LEU A 43 -4.10 -1.10 -13.38
C LEU A 43 -3.40 -0.68 -12.06
N GLY A 44 -2.59 0.37 -12.12
CA GLY A 44 -1.92 0.94 -10.95
C GLY A 44 -0.89 0.03 -10.29
N MET A 45 -0.31 -0.90 -11.06
CA MET A 45 0.67 -1.89 -10.57
C MET A 45 1.99 -1.83 -11.35
N PRO A 46 2.59 -0.63 -11.51
CA PRO A 46 3.81 -0.47 -12.31
C PRO A 46 5.00 -1.18 -11.65
N ASP A 47 5.96 -1.60 -12.46
CA ASP A 47 7.11 -2.42 -12.07
C ASP A 47 7.88 -1.86 -10.87
N ASP A 48 8.03 -0.54 -10.81
CA ASP A 48 8.81 0.15 -9.78
C ASP A 48 8.07 0.36 -8.46
N TRP A 49 6.76 0.19 -8.43
CA TRP A 49 5.95 0.33 -7.23
C TRP A 49 5.89 -0.99 -6.47
N ALA A 50 6.35 -1.00 -5.20
CA ALA A 50 6.35 -2.19 -4.33
C ALA A 50 6.95 -3.46 -4.99
N ASN A 51 7.77 -3.30 -6.03
CA ASN A 51 8.37 -4.38 -6.84
C ASN A 51 7.33 -5.28 -7.55
N TRP A 52 6.23 -4.69 -8.05
CA TRP A 52 5.29 -5.42 -8.88
C TRP A 52 5.97 -6.10 -10.07
N GLY A 53 6.99 -5.46 -10.68
CA GLY A 53 7.78 -6.04 -11.77
C GLY A 53 8.41 -7.40 -11.43
N GLY A 54 8.84 -7.61 -10.18
CA GLY A 54 9.32 -8.91 -9.71
C GLY A 54 8.21 -9.96 -9.67
N ILE A 55 7.00 -9.57 -9.28
CA ILE A 55 5.81 -10.45 -9.27
C ILE A 55 5.42 -10.83 -10.70
N TRP A 56 5.37 -9.86 -11.62
CA TRP A 56 5.03 -10.12 -13.02
C TRP A 56 6.05 -11.02 -13.70
N THR A 57 7.34 -10.81 -13.44
CA THR A 57 8.43 -11.66 -13.93
C THR A 57 8.26 -13.11 -13.46
N ASP A 58 7.93 -13.32 -12.19
CA ASP A 58 7.71 -14.66 -11.64
C ASP A 58 6.47 -15.33 -12.24
N LEU A 59 5.38 -14.59 -12.43
CA LEU A 59 4.14 -15.11 -13.04
C LEU A 59 4.34 -15.45 -14.51
N GLU A 60 5.10 -14.67 -15.28
CA GLU A 60 5.46 -15.02 -16.64
C GLU A 60 6.34 -16.26 -16.70
N ALA A 61 7.37 -16.33 -15.86
CA ALA A 61 8.29 -17.48 -15.83
C ALA A 61 7.63 -18.79 -15.43
N LYS A 62 6.71 -18.76 -14.45
CA LYS A 62 6.04 -19.96 -13.93
C LYS A 62 4.85 -20.39 -14.74
N TYR A 63 4.08 -19.43 -15.24
CA TYR A 63 2.75 -19.69 -15.80
C TYR A 63 2.58 -19.21 -17.24
N GLY A 64 3.57 -18.50 -17.79
CA GLY A 64 3.53 -17.98 -19.17
C GLY A 64 2.57 -16.79 -19.33
N LEU A 65 2.18 -16.12 -18.24
CA LEU A 65 1.27 -14.98 -18.28
C LEU A 65 1.99 -13.74 -18.80
N LYS A 66 1.61 -13.27 -19.98
CA LYS A 66 2.09 -11.99 -20.53
C LYS A 66 1.41 -10.85 -19.79
N HIS A 67 2.22 -9.92 -19.24
CA HIS A 67 1.71 -8.83 -18.44
C HIS A 67 1.79 -7.49 -19.17
N THR A 68 0.76 -6.66 -18.95
CA THR A 68 0.78 -5.21 -19.24
C THR A 68 0.17 -4.45 -18.08
N ASP A 69 0.72 -3.27 -17.77
CA ASP A 69 0.16 -2.36 -16.77
C ASP A 69 -0.26 -1.04 -17.40
N THR A 70 -1.27 -0.42 -16.80
CA THR A 70 -1.59 0.98 -17.04
C THR A 70 -1.57 1.70 -15.71
N ASP A 71 -0.50 2.47 -15.47
CA ASP A 71 -0.31 3.21 -14.23
C ASP A 71 -1.37 4.32 -14.09
N MET A 72 -2.03 4.35 -12.92
CA MET A 72 -3.04 5.34 -12.59
C MET A 72 -3.32 5.39 -11.09
N SER A 73 -4.03 6.43 -10.64
CA SER A 73 -4.43 6.54 -9.23
C SER A 73 -5.59 5.59 -8.90
N SER A 74 -5.69 5.22 -7.61
CA SER A 74 -6.75 4.33 -7.11
C SER A 74 -8.18 4.76 -7.49
N ALA A 75 -8.44 6.07 -7.50
CA ALA A 75 -9.74 6.60 -7.93
C ALA A 75 -10.00 6.36 -9.42
N GLN A 76 -8.96 6.52 -10.25
CA GLN A 76 -9.04 6.28 -11.69
C GLN A 76 -9.22 4.80 -12.01
N GLU A 77 -8.55 3.90 -11.29
CA GLU A 77 -8.71 2.44 -11.43
C GLU A 77 -10.16 2.00 -11.21
N VAL A 78 -10.74 2.41 -10.06
CA VAL A 78 -12.14 2.08 -9.72
C VAL A 78 -13.11 2.69 -10.72
N ALA A 79 -12.87 3.94 -11.15
CA ALA A 79 -13.69 4.60 -12.16
C ALA A 79 -13.58 3.91 -13.53
N LYS A 80 -12.39 3.42 -13.90
CA LYS A 80 -12.15 2.72 -15.15
C LYS A 80 -12.86 1.35 -15.18
N PHE A 81 -12.79 0.56 -14.07
CA PHE A 81 -13.54 -0.67 -13.94
C PHE A 81 -15.06 -0.45 -14.13
N ASP A 82 -15.58 0.64 -13.54
CA ASP A 82 -17.01 1.01 -13.62
C ASP A 82 -17.41 1.48 -15.02
N ALA A 83 -16.55 2.24 -15.69
CA ALA A 83 -16.84 2.80 -17.01
C ALA A 83 -16.74 1.77 -18.15
N GLU A 84 -15.74 0.89 -18.11
CA GLU A 84 -15.43 -0.04 -19.19
C GLU A 84 -16.31 -1.30 -19.18
N LYS A 85 -16.68 -1.81 -18.01
CA LYS A 85 -17.52 -3.02 -17.86
C LYS A 85 -17.08 -4.14 -18.82
N ASP A 86 -17.97 -4.59 -19.70
CA ASP A 86 -17.70 -5.69 -20.64
C ASP A 86 -16.55 -5.41 -21.62
N ASN A 87 -16.11 -4.16 -21.73
CA ASN A 87 -14.95 -3.77 -22.53
C ASN A 87 -13.67 -3.61 -21.66
N ALA A 88 -13.63 -4.25 -20.49
CA ALA A 88 -12.53 -4.12 -19.54
C ALA A 88 -11.16 -4.24 -20.18
N SER A 89 -10.27 -3.29 -19.85
CA SER A 89 -8.87 -3.29 -20.25
C SER A 89 -7.94 -3.73 -19.11
N GLY A 90 -8.44 -3.79 -17.87
CA GLY A 90 -7.73 -4.27 -16.70
C GLY A 90 -8.44 -5.44 -16.02
N ASP A 91 -7.67 -6.43 -15.59
CA ASP A 91 -8.15 -7.64 -14.91
C ASP A 91 -8.03 -7.54 -13.39
N ILE A 92 -6.99 -6.86 -12.92
CA ILE A 92 -6.63 -6.70 -11.50
C ILE A 92 -6.12 -5.27 -11.27
N GLY A 93 -6.31 -4.74 -10.06
CA GLY A 93 -5.82 -3.43 -9.66
C GLY A 93 -5.22 -3.43 -8.25
N ASP A 94 -4.38 -2.43 -7.95
CA ASP A 94 -3.72 -2.19 -6.66
C ASP A 94 -4.13 -0.83 -6.09
N VAL A 95 -5.25 -0.80 -5.38
CA VAL A 95 -5.83 0.43 -4.86
C VAL A 95 -5.52 0.66 -3.39
N GLY A 96 -5.38 1.91 -2.98
CA GLY A 96 -5.27 2.25 -1.55
C GLY A 96 -6.43 1.68 -0.74
N ALA A 97 -6.17 1.31 0.50
CA ALA A 97 -7.11 0.57 1.38
C ALA A 97 -8.54 1.12 1.40
N ALA A 98 -8.70 2.46 1.39
CA ALA A 98 -10.02 3.10 1.39
C ALA A 98 -10.83 2.84 0.10
N PHE A 99 -10.19 2.49 -1.01
CA PHE A 99 -10.84 2.27 -2.29
C PHE A 99 -11.36 0.84 -2.47
N GLY A 100 -10.90 -0.13 -1.67
CA GLY A 100 -11.43 -1.49 -1.67
C GLY A 100 -12.94 -1.52 -1.42
N PRO A 101 -13.44 -1.01 -0.28
CA PRO A 101 -14.88 -0.89 -0.01
C PRO A 101 -15.65 -0.08 -1.07
N ILE A 102 -15.05 0.98 -1.61
CA ILE A 102 -15.67 1.80 -2.67
C ILE A 102 -15.87 0.96 -3.94
N ALA A 103 -14.88 0.16 -4.35
CA ALA A 103 -14.99 -0.71 -5.50
C ALA A 103 -16.07 -1.78 -5.31
N VAL A 104 -16.21 -2.32 -4.09
CA VAL A 104 -17.30 -3.25 -3.71
C VAL A 104 -18.66 -2.56 -3.83
N ALA A 105 -18.82 -1.38 -3.23
CA ALA A 105 -20.06 -0.62 -3.29
C ALA A 105 -20.49 -0.28 -4.72
N LYS A 106 -19.54 -0.06 -5.63
CA LYS A 106 -19.80 0.12 -7.08
C LYS A 106 -20.12 -1.18 -7.81
N GLY A 107 -19.94 -2.35 -7.16
CA GLY A 107 -20.21 -3.66 -7.76
C GLY A 107 -19.26 -4.04 -8.91
N VAL A 108 -18.04 -3.50 -8.93
CA VAL A 108 -17.03 -3.68 -9.99
C VAL A 108 -15.98 -4.75 -9.66
N THR A 109 -16.08 -5.39 -8.50
CA THR A 109 -15.14 -6.43 -8.05
C THR A 109 -15.75 -7.81 -8.09
N GLN A 110 -14.92 -8.84 -8.29
CA GLN A 110 -15.27 -10.24 -8.04
C GLN A 110 -14.48 -10.78 -6.84
N PRO A 111 -15.09 -11.64 -6.00
CA PRO A 111 -14.44 -12.19 -4.84
C PRO A 111 -13.48 -13.32 -5.21
N TYR A 112 -12.35 -13.40 -4.49
CA TYR A 112 -11.46 -14.54 -4.48
C TYR A 112 -10.65 -14.56 -3.19
N LYS A 113 -10.68 -15.68 -2.46
CA LYS A 113 -9.91 -15.91 -1.23
C LYS A 113 -8.70 -16.79 -1.56
N PRO A 114 -7.46 -16.27 -1.51
CA PRO A 114 -6.28 -17.08 -1.74
C PRO A 114 -6.13 -18.18 -0.65
N SER A 115 -5.35 -19.20 -0.94
CA SER A 115 -5.11 -20.35 -0.04
C SER A 115 -4.59 -19.93 1.35
N THR A 116 -3.88 -18.82 1.42
CA THR A 116 -3.35 -18.23 2.65
C THR A 116 -4.31 -17.24 3.35
N TRP A 117 -5.59 -17.21 2.96
CA TRP A 117 -6.58 -16.25 3.45
C TRP A 117 -6.64 -16.09 4.96
N ASN A 118 -6.53 -17.20 5.70
CA ASN A 118 -6.59 -17.21 7.16
C ASN A 118 -5.35 -16.61 7.83
N GLN A 119 -4.28 -16.36 7.08
CA GLN A 119 -3.05 -15.71 7.55
C GLN A 119 -3.04 -14.20 7.32
N ILE A 120 -4.05 -13.68 6.64
CA ILE A 120 -4.26 -12.24 6.47
C ILE A 120 -5.06 -11.75 7.67
N PRO A 121 -4.63 -10.67 8.38
CA PRO A 121 -5.38 -10.11 9.49
C PRO A 121 -6.81 -9.68 9.09
N ASP A 122 -7.78 -9.84 9.98
CA ASP A 122 -9.19 -9.53 9.65
C ASP A 122 -9.44 -8.06 9.31
N TRP A 123 -8.67 -7.14 9.91
CA TRP A 123 -8.74 -5.71 9.57
C TRP A 123 -8.23 -5.38 8.17
N ALA A 124 -7.49 -6.29 7.55
CA ALA A 124 -6.81 -6.10 6.26
C ALA A 124 -7.52 -6.80 5.09
N LYS A 125 -8.74 -7.26 5.26
CA LYS A 125 -9.47 -8.01 4.23
C LYS A 125 -10.98 -7.83 4.30
N ASP A 126 -11.63 -7.95 3.18
CA ASP A 126 -13.08 -8.06 3.06
C ASP A 126 -13.55 -9.48 3.41
N LYS A 127 -14.64 -9.63 4.14
CA LYS A 127 -15.18 -10.94 4.54
C LYS A 127 -15.43 -11.88 3.36
N GLU A 128 -15.93 -11.34 2.26
CA GLU A 128 -16.32 -12.14 1.08
C GLU A 128 -15.15 -12.36 0.11
N GLY A 129 -14.02 -11.65 0.32
CA GLY A 129 -12.83 -11.81 -0.50
C GLY A 129 -12.78 -10.87 -1.70
N HIS A 130 -13.56 -9.80 -1.71
CA HIS A 130 -13.51 -8.80 -2.77
C HIS A 130 -12.21 -8.03 -2.81
N TRP A 131 -11.63 -7.77 -1.64
CA TRP A 131 -10.32 -7.11 -1.51
C TRP A 131 -9.53 -7.68 -0.32
N ALA A 132 -8.23 -7.56 -0.39
CA ALA A 132 -7.32 -7.80 0.73
C ALA A 132 -6.06 -6.95 0.55
N LEU A 133 -5.54 -6.37 1.63
CA LEU A 133 -4.24 -5.70 1.62
C LEU A 133 -3.15 -6.70 1.26
N ALA A 134 -2.36 -6.38 0.25
CA ALA A 134 -1.20 -7.19 -0.14
C ALA A 134 0.03 -6.83 0.68
N TYR A 135 0.16 -5.56 1.01
CA TYR A 135 1.27 -4.99 1.78
C TYR A 135 0.81 -3.72 2.50
N THR A 136 1.63 -3.27 3.44
CA THR A 136 1.43 -2.01 4.14
C THR A 136 2.57 -1.04 3.87
N GLY A 137 2.24 0.25 3.97
CA GLY A 137 3.17 1.36 4.04
C GLY A 137 2.87 2.20 5.28
N THR A 138 3.89 2.86 5.80
CA THR A 138 3.79 3.80 6.90
C THR A 138 4.25 5.16 6.42
N ILE A 139 3.52 6.23 6.78
CA ILE A 139 3.93 7.58 6.41
C ILE A 139 5.26 7.90 7.10
N ALA A 140 6.22 8.32 6.29
CA ALA A 140 7.60 8.58 6.65
C ALA A 140 8.06 9.91 6.06
N PHE A 141 9.20 10.40 6.52
CA PHE A 141 9.91 11.49 5.88
C PHE A 141 11.07 10.94 5.06
N ILE A 142 11.27 11.46 3.85
CA ILE A 142 12.53 11.41 3.12
C ILE A 142 13.18 12.78 3.19
N VAL A 143 14.42 12.85 3.70
CA VAL A 143 15.10 14.09 4.05
C VAL A 143 16.40 14.21 3.24
N ASN A 144 16.57 15.30 2.50
CA ASN A 144 17.84 15.67 1.89
C ASN A 144 18.70 16.37 2.95
N LYS A 145 19.73 15.68 3.46
CA LYS A 145 20.61 16.21 4.54
C LYS A 145 21.39 17.47 4.14
N ASN A 146 21.61 17.67 2.85
CA ASN A 146 22.39 18.81 2.34
C ASN A 146 21.56 20.10 2.27
N LEU A 147 20.23 20.00 2.41
CA LEU A 147 19.29 21.12 2.26
C LEU A 147 18.55 21.47 3.57
N LEU A 148 19.15 21.16 4.71
CA LEU A 148 18.54 21.45 6.02
C LEU A 148 18.73 22.91 6.47
N HIS A 149 19.55 23.71 5.76
CA HIS A 149 19.79 25.15 6.04
C HIS A 149 20.21 25.41 7.50
N GLY A 150 20.99 24.50 8.08
CA GLY A 150 21.45 24.56 9.47
C GLY A 150 20.43 24.07 10.51
N SER A 151 19.33 23.46 10.07
CA SER A 151 18.40 22.75 10.95
C SER A 151 18.84 21.31 11.18
N GLU A 152 18.35 20.72 12.28
CA GLU A 152 18.48 19.28 12.51
C GLU A 152 17.60 18.47 11.57
N ILE A 153 17.93 17.19 11.39
CA ILE A 153 17.05 16.25 10.70
C ILE A 153 15.73 16.13 11.47
N PRO A 154 14.56 16.44 10.86
CA PRO A 154 13.29 16.31 11.55
C PRO A 154 13.02 14.85 11.94
N LYS A 155 12.73 14.61 13.21
CA LYS A 155 12.35 13.28 13.76
C LYS A 155 10.88 13.20 14.15
N THR A 156 10.20 14.34 14.14
CA THR A 156 8.80 14.49 14.56
C THR A 156 8.07 15.43 13.60
N TRP A 157 6.75 15.33 13.57
CA TRP A 157 5.92 16.32 12.87
C TRP A 157 6.08 17.72 13.51
N ALA A 158 6.29 17.76 14.84
CA ALA A 158 6.52 19.01 15.55
C ALA A 158 7.80 19.72 15.07
N ASP A 159 8.87 18.98 14.71
CA ASP A 159 10.12 19.56 14.20
C ASP A 159 9.93 20.30 12.87
N LEU A 160 8.93 19.88 12.08
CA LEU A 160 8.63 20.55 10.80
C LEU A 160 8.23 22.03 11.00
N LYS A 161 7.65 22.39 12.16
CA LYS A 161 7.24 23.76 12.45
C LYS A 161 8.42 24.74 12.56
N THR A 162 9.54 24.26 13.07
CA THR A 162 10.71 25.10 13.44
C THR A 162 11.88 24.97 12.47
N GLY A 163 11.88 23.97 11.59
CA GLY A 163 12.91 23.79 10.57
C GLY A 163 12.95 24.96 9.58
N LYS A 164 14.07 25.05 8.81
CA LYS A 164 14.24 26.07 7.75
C LYS A 164 14.07 25.51 6.35
N TYR A 165 13.92 24.20 6.23
CA TYR A 165 13.72 23.45 4.99
C TYR A 165 12.29 23.53 4.49
N LYS A 166 12.11 23.33 3.20
CA LYS A 166 10.79 23.18 2.56
C LYS A 166 10.27 21.75 2.75
N VAL A 167 8.98 21.65 3.01
CA VAL A 167 8.27 20.38 3.18
C VAL A 167 7.31 20.18 2.02
N SER A 168 7.31 19.01 1.42
CA SER A 168 6.35 18.63 0.39
C SER A 168 5.59 17.36 0.80
N ILE A 169 4.28 17.38 0.53
CA ILE A 169 3.39 16.25 0.76
C ILE A 169 2.78 15.71 -0.54
N GLY A 170 2.92 16.47 -1.65
CA GLY A 170 2.28 16.16 -2.92
C GLY A 170 0.81 16.53 -2.98
N ASP A 171 0.09 15.94 -3.94
CA ASP A 171 -1.33 16.26 -4.17
C ASP A 171 -2.25 15.47 -3.25
N VAL A 172 -2.84 16.14 -2.27
CA VAL A 172 -3.76 15.55 -1.29
C VAL A 172 -5.13 15.20 -1.89
N SER A 173 -5.45 15.70 -3.08
CA SER A 173 -6.74 15.46 -3.72
C SER A 173 -6.81 14.16 -4.51
N SER A 174 -5.67 13.65 -4.97
CA SER A 174 -5.60 12.49 -5.86
C SER A 174 -4.75 11.34 -5.31
N ALA A 175 -3.77 11.62 -4.44
CA ALA A 175 -2.82 10.63 -3.96
C ALA A 175 -3.15 10.14 -2.54
N ALA A 176 -3.34 8.83 -2.38
CA ALA A 176 -3.54 8.20 -1.07
C ALA A 176 -2.37 8.47 -0.10
N GLN A 177 -1.13 8.48 -0.60
CA GLN A 177 0.06 8.86 0.17
C GLN A 177 -0.09 10.24 0.81
N SER A 178 -0.49 11.23 0.03
CA SER A 178 -0.61 12.63 0.48
C SER A 178 -1.75 12.82 1.48
N SER A 179 -2.93 12.23 1.22
CA SER A 179 -4.05 12.31 2.15
C SER A 179 -3.76 11.60 3.48
N ASN A 180 -3.10 10.44 3.45
CA ASN A 180 -2.63 9.76 4.66
C ASN A 180 -1.51 10.53 5.38
N GLY A 181 -0.71 11.34 4.67
CA GLY A 181 0.26 12.25 5.27
C GLY A 181 -0.40 13.32 6.14
N VAL A 182 -1.53 13.89 5.70
CA VAL A 182 -2.31 14.83 6.53
C VAL A 182 -2.89 14.13 7.75
N LEU A 183 -3.41 12.89 7.59
CA LEU A 183 -3.93 12.11 8.71
C LEU A 183 -2.82 11.75 9.71
N ALA A 184 -1.63 11.39 9.23
CA ALA A 184 -0.48 11.08 10.10
C ALA A 184 -0.06 12.30 10.94
N ALA A 185 -0.02 13.49 10.32
CA ALA A 185 0.20 14.74 11.05
C ALA A 185 -0.90 15.01 12.08
N ALA A 186 -2.16 14.74 11.72
CA ALA A 186 -3.28 14.89 12.65
C ALA A 186 -3.14 13.96 13.86
N PHE A 187 -2.84 12.68 13.66
CA PHE A 187 -2.63 11.72 14.76
C PHE A 187 -1.50 12.14 15.69
N ALA A 188 -0.35 12.54 15.14
CA ALA A 188 0.77 13.05 15.93
C ALA A 188 0.39 14.27 16.78
N MET A 189 -0.57 15.08 16.31
CA MET A 189 -1.05 16.28 16.96
C MET A 189 -2.39 16.11 17.69
N LYS A 190 -2.73 14.86 18.08
CA LYS A 190 -3.93 14.49 18.86
C LYS A 190 -5.25 14.70 18.11
N GLY A 191 -5.25 14.66 16.78
CA GLY A 191 -6.42 14.49 15.93
C GLY A 191 -6.75 13.01 15.73
N ASP A 192 -7.73 12.76 14.89
CA ASP A 192 -8.19 11.43 14.52
C ASP A 192 -8.78 11.42 13.10
N GLU A 193 -9.36 10.28 12.68
CA GLU A 193 -9.96 10.12 11.36
C GLU A 193 -11.14 11.07 11.08
N ALA A 194 -11.84 11.51 12.13
CA ALA A 194 -12.95 12.48 12.03
C ALA A 194 -12.46 13.93 12.15
N ASN A 195 -11.30 14.14 12.78
CA ASN A 195 -10.74 15.46 13.08
C ASN A 195 -9.30 15.59 12.61
N ILE A 196 -9.10 16.00 11.37
CA ILE A 196 -7.78 16.26 10.76
C ILE A 196 -7.30 17.72 10.93
N GLU A 197 -8.06 18.57 11.60
CA GLU A 197 -7.72 19.99 11.76
C GLU A 197 -6.31 20.24 12.33
N PRO A 198 -5.84 19.47 13.35
CA PRO A 198 -4.47 19.64 13.83
C PRO A 198 -3.40 19.41 12.77
N GLY A 199 -3.62 18.44 11.86
CA GLY A 199 -2.74 18.17 10.73
C GLY A 199 -2.79 19.29 9.68
N LEU A 200 -3.99 19.77 9.33
CA LEU A 200 -4.16 20.90 8.42
C LEU A 200 -3.48 22.16 8.94
N GLN A 201 -3.59 22.45 10.23
CA GLN A 201 -2.91 23.58 10.87
C GLN A 201 -1.39 23.56 10.72
N LEU A 202 -0.76 22.38 10.81
CA LEU A 202 0.67 22.25 10.56
C LEU A 202 1.02 22.73 9.14
N PHE A 203 0.30 22.24 8.12
CA PHE A 203 0.57 22.62 6.73
C PHE A 203 0.20 24.07 6.44
N THR A 204 -0.82 24.60 7.10
CA THR A 204 -1.16 26.04 7.07
C THR A 204 -0.02 26.89 7.60
N GLU A 205 0.59 26.49 8.73
CA GLU A 205 1.77 27.17 9.29
C GLU A 205 2.98 27.13 8.35
N LEU A 206 3.22 25.98 7.70
CA LEU A 206 4.28 25.84 6.70
C LEU A 206 4.02 26.72 5.45
N ALA A 207 2.77 26.82 5.01
CA ALA A 207 2.36 27.68 3.90
C ALA A 207 2.62 29.17 4.24
N LYS A 208 2.17 29.66 5.40
CA LYS A 208 2.44 31.02 5.90
C LYS A 208 3.92 31.36 5.98
N GLN A 209 4.74 30.37 6.34
CA GLN A 209 6.19 30.52 6.40
C GLN A 209 6.88 30.41 5.03
N LYS A 210 6.12 30.20 3.94
CA LYS A 210 6.62 29.95 2.57
C LYS A 210 7.55 28.73 2.49
N ARG A 211 7.31 27.74 3.35
CA ARG A 211 8.07 26.48 3.43
C ARG A 211 7.28 25.26 2.94
N LEU A 212 6.01 25.41 2.57
CA LEU A 212 5.28 24.36 1.88
C LEU A 212 5.64 24.36 0.40
N SER A 213 6.06 23.21 -0.13
CA SER A 213 6.28 23.00 -1.57
C SER A 213 5.12 22.18 -2.16
N LEU A 214 4.62 22.58 -3.30
CA LEU A 214 3.60 21.84 -4.05
C LEU A 214 4.19 20.81 -5.02
N ALA A 215 5.53 20.70 -5.11
CA ALA A 215 6.17 19.68 -5.91
C ALA A 215 5.86 18.28 -5.33
N ASN A 216 5.50 17.33 -6.20
CA ASN A 216 5.37 15.95 -5.77
C ASN A 216 6.74 15.39 -5.35
N PRO A 217 6.84 14.69 -4.21
CA PRO A 217 8.08 14.02 -3.81
C PRO A 217 8.34 12.83 -4.74
N THR A 218 9.24 13.03 -5.68
CA THR A 218 9.75 12.04 -6.63
C THR A 218 11.27 12.01 -6.55
N ILE A 219 11.92 10.99 -7.10
CA ILE A 219 13.39 10.93 -7.19
C ILE A 219 13.93 12.22 -7.81
N GLN A 220 13.33 12.67 -8.91
CA GLN A 220 13.80 13.82 -9.67
C GLN A 220 13.65 15.13 -8.87
N THR A 221 12.52 15.38 -8.23
CA THR A 221 12.27 16.62 -7.47
C THR A 221 13.11 16.69 -6.19
N ILE A 222 13.38 15.53 -5.56
CA ILE A 222 14.22 15.44 -4.37
C ILE A 222 15.71 15.66 -4.76
N GLU A 223 16.20 15.04 -5.85
CA GLU A 223 17.58 15.23 -6.31
C GLU A 223 17.86 16.66 -6.80
N LYS A 224 16.88 17.31 -7.44
CA LYS A 224 16.97 18.73 -7.84
C LYS A 224 16.86 19.70 -6.66
N GLY A 225 16.51 19.23 -5.46
CA GLY A 225 16.31 20.10 -4.30
C GLY A 225 15.00 20.90 -4.32
N GLU A 226 14.05 20.55 -5.16
CA GLU A 226 12.70 21.13 -5.17
C GLU A 226 11.90 20.63 -3.95
N VAL A 227 12.22 19.43 -3.48
CA VAL A 227 11.74 18.81 -2.25
C VAL A 227 12.92 18.58 -1.32
N GLU A 228 12.92 19.25 -0.17
CA GLU A 228 13.99 19.15 0.84
C GLU A 228 13.64 18.13 1.92
N VAL A 229 12.37 18.12 2.36
CA VAL A 229 11.73 17.09 3.18
C VAL A 229 10.45 16.65 2.50
N GLY A 230 10.37 15.41 2.09
CA GLY A 230 9.18 14.81 1.46
C GLY A 230 8.42 13.93 2.44
N VAL A 231 7.09 14.06 2.46
CA VAL A 231 6.18 13.15 3.17
C VAL A 231 5.77 12.05 2.20
N VAL A 232 6.18 10.82 2.48
CA VAL A 232 6.02 9.67 1.57
C VAL A 232 5.69 8.40 2.35
N TRP A 233 5.28 7.34 1.68
CA TRP A 233 5.32 6.00 2.27
C TRP A 233 6.77 5.58 2.54
N ASP A 234 7.03 4.86 3.61
CA ASP A 234 8.35 4.36 3.98
C ASP A 234 9.00 3.54 2.86
N PHE A 235 8.26 2.64 2.22
CA PHE A 235 8.76 1.85 1.09
C PHE A 235 9.13 2.72 -0.12
N ASN A 236 8.34 3.78 -0.42
CA ASN A 236 8.68 4.73 -1.47
C ASN A 236 9.94 5.51 -1.14
N GLY A 237 10.03 6.03 0.09
CA GLY A 237 11.22 6.74 0.54
C GLY A 237 12.48 5.88 0.44
N LEU A 238 12.41 4.61 0.84
CA LEU A 238 13.51 3.65 0.73
C LEU A 238 13.87 3.34 -0.72
N ASN A 239 12.88 3.14 -1.59
CA ASN A 239 13.08 2.90 -3.01
C ASN A 239 13.68 4.12 -3.72
N TYR A 240 13.20 5.32 -3.40
CA TYR A 240 13.75 6.55 -3.95
C TYR A 240 15.21 6.72 -3.53
N ARG A 241 15.51 6.59 -2.23
CA ARG A 241 16.87 6.66 -1.71
C ARG A 241 17.80 5.68 -2.42
N ALA A 242 17.39 4.44 -2.59
CA ALA A 242 18.20 3.40 -3.22
C ALA A 242 18.53 3.69 -4.71
N LYS A 243 17.66 4.45 -5.40
CA LYS A 243 17.82 4.82 -6.82
C LYS A 243 18.49 6.16 -7.04
N MET A 244 18.72 6.95 -5.99
CA MET A 244 19.38 8.26 -6.07
C MET A 244 20.88 8.13 -6.38
N THR A 245 21.42 9.13 -7.06
CA THR A 245 22.85 9.19 -7.42
C THR A 245 23.77 9.13 -6.20
N LYS A 246 23.33 9.70 -5.06
CA LYS A 246 24.05 9.70 -3.79
C LYS A 246 23.10 9.30 -2.65
N PRO A 247 22.81 8.00 -2.48
CA PRO A 247 21.85 7.51 -1.47
C PRO A 247 22.14 7.97 -0.04
N ASP A 248 23.43 8.12 0.29
CA ASP A 248 23.89 8.53 1.64
C ASP A 248 23.57 9.99 1.99
N ASP A 249 23.23 10.82 1.01
CA ASP A 249 22.79 12.20 1.26
C ASP A 249 21.35 12.27 1.78
N TYR A 250 20.63 11.16 1.78
CA TYR A 250 19.22 11.08 2.15
C TYR A 250 18.96 10.16 3.33
N VAL A 251 18.03 10.56 4.18
CA VAL A 251 17.53 9.76 5.29
C VAL A 251 16.04 9.51 5.10
N VAL A 252 15.63 8.26 5.34
CA VAL A 252 14.21 7.90 5.44
C VAL A 252 13.93 7.49 6.88
N LEU A 253 12.91 8.08 7.48
CA LEU A 253 12.54 7.80 8.87
C LEU A 253 11.02 7.98 9.08
N ILE A 254 10.49 7.23 10.06
CA ILE A 254 9.12 7.40 10.53
C ILE A 254 9.11 8.41 11.67
N PRO A 255 8.23 9.43 11.65
CA PRO A 255 8.12 10.40 12.74
C PRO A 255 7.81 9.71 14.07
N SER A 256 8.61 10.02 15.10
CA SER A 256 8.52 9.33 16.39
C SER A 256 7.34 9.78 17.27
N ASP A 257 6.73 10.92 16.96
CA ASP A 257 5.54 11.45 17.66
C ASP A 257 4.22 10.87 17.11
N GLY A 258 4.26 10.11 16.01
CA GLY A 258 3.12 9.39 15.47
C GLY A 258 3.14 9.30 13.95
N SER A 259 2.51 8.27 13.44
CA SER A 259 2.30 8.10 12.00
C SER A 259 1.11 7.18 11.72
N VAL A 260 0.71 7.11 10.46
CA VAL A 260 -0.34 6.23 9.95
C VAL A 260 0.27 5.06 9.22
N ILE A 261 -0.22 3.85 9.54
CA ILE A 261 -0.06 2.67 8.69
C ILE A 261 -1.34 2.47 7.89
N SER A 262 -1.19 2.29 6.61
CA SER A 262 -2.23 1.90 5.67
C SER A 262 -1.63 0.94 4.67
N GLY A 263 -2.26 0.71 3.54
CA GLY A 263 -1.71 -0.19 2.55
C GLY A 263 -2.47 -0.14 1.25
N TYR A 264 -2.11 -1.06 0.40
CA TYR A 264 -2.73 -1.22 -0.90
C TYR A 264 -3.38 -2.59 -1.00
N THR A 265 -4.56 -2.61 -1.59
CA THR A 265 -5.38 -3.79 -1.69
C THR A 265 -5.54 -4.21 -3.14
N THR A 266 -5.33 -5.49 -3.40
CA THR A 266 -5.67 -6.05 -4.69
C THR A 266 -7.18 -6.14 -4.82
N ILE A 267 -7.71 -5.69 -5.95
CA ILE A 267 -9.09 -5.88 -6.39
C ILE A 267 -9.10 -6.59 -7.74
N ILE A 268 -9.94 -7.59 -7.91
CA ILE A 268 -10.12 -8.28 -9.20
C ILE A 268 -11.34 -7.69 -9.89
N ASN A 269 -11.17 -7.24 -11.11
CA ASN A 269 -12.26 -6.68 -11.90
C ASN A 269 -13.36 -7.73 -12.16
N LYS A 270 -14.61 -7.39 -11.86
CA LYS A 270 -15.76 -8.25 -12.13
C LYS A 270 -15.88 -8.63 -13.60
N TYR A 271 -15.43 -7.75 -14.48
CA TYR A 271 -15.51 -7.86 -15.93
C TYR A 271 -14.17 -8.27 -16.56
N ALA A 272 -13.22 -8.79 -15.75
CA ALA A 272 -11.91 -9.22 -16.23
C ALA A 272 -12.01 -10.12 -17.45
N LYS A 273 -11.18 -9.87 -18.46
CA LYS A 273 -11.03 -10.75 -19.64
C LYS A 273 -10.22 -11.99 -19.33
N HIS A 274 -9.34 -11.89 -18.33
CA HIS A 274 -8.50 -12.98 -17.85
C HIS A 274 -8.77 -13.25 -16.36
N PRO A 275 -10.00 -13.71 -15.99
CA PRO A 275 -10.40 -13.82 -14.59
C PRO A 275 -9.62 -14.89 -13.81
N ASN A 276 -9.16 -15.97 -14.47
CA ASN A 276 -8.36 -17.00 -13.83
C ASN A 276 -6.91 -16.53 -13.64
N ALA A 277 -6.34 -15.79 -14.58
CA ALA A 277 -5.03 -15.17 -14.44
C ALA A 277 -5.04 -14.14 -13.30
N ALA A 278 -6.08 -13.32 -13.16
CA ALA A 278 -6.24 -12.37 -12.07
C ALA A 278 -6.34 -13.06 -10.69
N LYS A 279 -7.09 -14.17 -10.60
CA LYS A 279 -7.16 -14.99 -9.37
C LYS A 279 -5.82 -15.65 -9.05
N LEU A 280 -5.12 -16.18 -10.06
CA LEU A 280 -3.81 -16.79 -9.89
C LEU A 280 -2.76 -15.76 -9.50
N ALA A 281 -2.80 -14.55 -10.05
CA ALA A 281 -1.94 -13.46 -9.63
C ALA A 281 -2.19 -13.09 -8.17
N ARG A 282 -3.44 -13.00 -7.73
CA ARG A 282 -3.78 -12.77 -6.32
C ARG A 282 -3.32 -13.92 -5.44
N GLU A 283 -3.47 -15.17 -5.85
CA GLU A 283 -2.92 -16.33 -5.15
C GLU A 283 -1.41 -16.20 -4.96
N TYR A 284 -0.69 -15.84 -6.04
CA TYR A 284 0.75 -15.66 -5.99
C TYR A 284 1.17 -14.50 -5.08
N VAL A 285 0.51 -13.35 -5.17
CA VAL A 285 0.78 -12.17 -4.32
C VAL A 285 0.73 -12.52 -2.84
N PHE A 286 -0.23 -13.33 -2.43
CA PHE A 286 -0.38 -13.76 -1.03
C PHE A 286 0.40 -15.04 -0.68
N SER A 287 1.13 -15.66 -1.60
CA SER A 287 2.10 -16.72 -1.30
C SER A 287 3.34 -16.16 -0.59
N ASP A 288 4.18 -17.03 0.00
CA ASP A 288 5.44 -16.60 0.60
C ASP A 288 6.37 -15.94 -0.44
N ALA A 289 6.41 -16.48 -1.66
CA ALA A 289 7.22 -15.93 -2.74
C ALA A 289 6.75 -14.52 -3.13
N GLY A 290 5.45 -14.31 -3.32
CA GLY A 290 4.88 -13.00 -3.64
C GLY A 290 5.10 -11.98 -2.53
N GLN A 291 4.93 -12.37 -1.27
CA GLN A 291 5.18 -11.51 -0.11
C GLN A 291 6.68 -11.13 0.01
N ILE A 292 7.59 -12.04 -0.34
CA ILE A 292 9.02 -11.75 -0.41
C ILE A 292 9.32 -10.77 -1.55
N GLN A 293 8.65 -10.88 -2.72
CA GLN A 293 8.82 -9.91 -3.81
C GLN A 293 8.38 -8.50 -3.39
N LEU A 294 7.25 -8.37 -2.67
CA LEU A 294 6.82 -7.09 -2.11
C LEU A 294 7.84 -6.54 -1.11
N ALA A 295 8.39 -7.38 -0.23
CA ALA A 295 9.44 -6.97 0.71
C ALA A 295 10.74 -6.53 0.01
N LYS A 296 11.11 -7.13 -1.13
CA LYS A 296 12.23 -6.66 -1.97
C LYS A 296 11.99 -5.25 -2.50
N GLY A 297 10.73 -4.86 -2.68
CA GLY A 297 10.30 -3.50 -2.97
C GLY A 297 10.18 -2.60 -1.74
N ASN A 298 10.71 -3.03 -0.59
CA ASN A 298 10.64 -2.38 0.73
C ASN A 298 9.22 -2.24 1.28
N ALA A 299 8.20 -2.78 0.61
CA ALA A 299 6.83 -2.83 1.11
C ALA A 299 6.70 -3.91 2.19
N ARG A 300 6.07 -3.58 3.33
CA ARG A 300 5.91 -4.56 4.41
C ARG A 300 4.84 -5.58 4.05
N PRO A 301 5.18 -6.88 3.99
CA PRO A 301 4.20 -7.92 3.67
C PRO A 301 3.06 -7.93 4.68
N ILE A 302 1.83 -8.12 4.21
CA ILE A 302 0.69 -8.24 5.14
C ILE A 302 0.75 -9.52 5.96
N ARG A 303 1.42 -10.54 5.44
CA ARG A 303 1.65 -11.82 6.12
C ARG A 303 3.02 -11.88 6.83
N ALA A 304 3.57 -10.74 7.26
CA ALA A 304 4.92 -10.67 7.86
C ALA A 304 5.15 -11.63 9.04
N GLU A 305 4.13 -12.00 9.79
CA GLU A 305 4.21 -12.96 10.90
C GLU A 305 4.31 -14.44 10.43
N HIS A 306 4.00 -14.69 9.16
CA HIS A 306 3.96 -16.04 8.57
C HIS A 306 5.03 -16.26 7.50
N VAL A 307 5.77 -15.22 7.12
CA VAL A 307 6.77 -15.26 6.04
C VAL A 307 8.15 -14.99 6.59
N THR A 308 9.09 -15.91 6.35
CA THR A 308 10.50 -15.68 6.69
C THR A 308 11.17 -14.91 5.56
N LEU A 309 11.51 -13.64 5.82
CA LEU A 309 12.22 -12.81 4.87
C LEU A 309 13.70 -13.18 4.81
N PRO A 310 14.33 -13.22 3.62
CA PRO A 310 15.78 -13.30 3.47
C PRO A 310 16.48 -12.15 4.22
N GLU A 311 17.65 -12.42 4.81
CA GLU A 311 18.36 -11.44 5.64
C GLU A 311 18.76 -10.18 4.88
N ASP A 312 19.13 -10.31 3.61
CA ASP A 312 19.45 -9.16 2.74
C ASP A 312 18.24 -8.28 2.42
N VAL A 313 17.03 -8.85 2.40
CA VAL A 313 15.76 -8.12 2.25
C VAL A 313 15.41 -7.42 3.55
N LYS A 314 15.49 -8.15 4.67
CA LYS A 314 15.18 -7.63 6.01
C LYS A 314 16.08 -6.45 6.39
N ALA A 315 17.37 -6.50 6.03
CA ALA A 315 18.34 -5.45 6.31
C ALA A 315 18.05 -4.11 5.59
N LYS A 316 17.22 -4.10 4.54
CA LYS A 316 16.84 -2.90 3.80
C LYS A 316 15.64 -2.17 4.40
N LEU A 317 14.85 -2.84 5.22
CA LEU A 317 13.66 -2.27 5.87
C LEU A 317 14.08 -1.35 7.03
N LEU A 318 13.20 -0.39 7.36
CA LEU A 318 13.42 0.43 8.56
C LEU A 318 13.35 -0.43 9.83
N PRO A 319 14.15 -0.09 10.87
CA PRO A 319 14.13 -0.81 12.14
C PRO A 319 12.75 -0.83 12.79
N ASN A 320 12.36 -1.95 13.40
CA ASN A 320 11.05 -2.13 14.03
C ASN A 320 10.75 -1.08 15.12
N GLU A 321 11.78 -0.54 15.76
CA GLU A 321 11.67 0.50 16.78
C GLU A 321 10.97 1.76 16.27
N GLN A 322 11.12 2.08 14.97
CA GLN A 322 10.50 3.25 14.38
C GLN A 322 8.97 3.10 14.22
N TYR A 323 8.44 1.87 14.28
CA TYR A 323 7.01 1.58 14.11
C TYR A 323 6.20 1.59 15.41
N LYS A 324 6.81 1.91 16.55
CA LYS A 324 6.15 1.84 17.87
C LYS A 324 4.93 2.75 18.03
N ASN A 325 4.97 3.93 17.39
CA ASN A 325 3.92 4.95 17.49
C ASN A 325 3.10 5.07 16.20
N VAL A 326 3.02 3.98 15.44
CA VAL A 326 2.24 3.93 14.20
C VAL A 326 0.82 3.45 14.50
N THR A 327 -0.16 4.14 13.95
CA THR A 327 -1.59 3.85 14.19
C THR A 327 -2.26 3.42 12.87
N PRO A 328 -2.96 2.28 12.83
CA PRO A 328 -3.82 1.95 11.70
C PRO A 328 -5.08 2.83 11.71
N ILE A 329 -5.70 2.98 10.54
CA ILE A 329 -7.01 3.61 10.42
C ILE A 329 -8.03 2.69 11.11
N LYS A 330 -8.59 3.14 12.23
CA LYS A 330 -9.54 2.38 13.07
C LYS A 330 -10.99 2.65 12.68
N ASN A 331 -11.29 3.89 12.29
CA ASN A 331 -12.62 4.30 11.87
C ASN A 331 -12.62 4.61 10.36
N ALA A 332 -12.79 3.56 9.56
CA ALA A 332 -12.77 3.66 8.11
C ALA A 332 -13.88 4.57 7.56
N GLU A 333 -15.08 4.55 8.16
CA GLU A 333 -16.23 5.39 7.76
C GLU A 333 -15.92 6.87 7.99
N ALA A 334 -15.40 7.22 9.18
CA ALA A 334 -14.99 8.58 9.48
C ALA A 334 -13.89 9.05 8.53
N TRP A 335 -12.89 8.19 8.24
CA TRP A 335 -11.83 8.53 7.31
C TRP A 335 -12.34 8.70 5.88
N GLU A 336 -13.24 7.85 5.41
CA GLU A 336 -13.86 7.99 4.09
C GLU A 336 -14.55 9.34 3.94
N LYS A 337 -15.35 9.74 4.93
CA LYS A 337 -16.02 11.05 4.94
C LYS A 337 -15.03 12.20 4.96
N THR A 338 -14.02 12.12 5.81
CA THR A 338 -13.02 13.18 6.01
C THR A 338 -12.12 13.32 4.78
N SER A 339 -11.65 12.21 4.20
CA SER A 339 -10.80 12.23 3.02
C SER A 339 -11.50 12.79 1.77
N LYS A 340 -12.81 12.58 1.65
CA LYS A 340 -13.63 13.22 0.59
C LYS A 340 -13.72 14.74 0.76
N ALA A 341 -13.73 15.25 1.98
CA ALA A 341 -13.76 16.68 2.28
C ALA A 341 -12.37 17.33 2.29
N LEU A 342 -11.31 16.54 2.40
CA LEU A 342 -9.93 17.02 2.51
C LEU A 342 -9.50 17.95 1.37
N PRO A 343 -9.76 17.67 0.07
CA PRO A 343 -9.34 18.57 -1.01
C PRO A 343 -9.88 19.98 -0.88
N GLN A 344 -11.14 20.12 -0.49
CA GLN A 344 -11.76 21.43 -0.27
C GLN A 344 -11.11 22.15 0.91
N LYS A 345 -11.00 21.47 2.07
CA LYS A 345 -10.37 22.03 3.26
C LYS A 345 -8.91 22.43 3.02
N TRP A 346 -8.18 21.63 2.25
CA TRP A 346 -6.80 21.92 1.88
C TRP A 346 -6.70 23.23 1.09
N ASN A 347 -7.57 23.43 0.11
CA ASN A 347 -7.60 24.66 -0.67
C ASN A 347 -7.97 25.88 0.19
N GLU A 348 -8.99 25.75 1.03
CA GLU A 348 -9.53 26.84 1.85
C GLU A 348 -8.61 27.23 3.01
N GLN A 349 -7.82 26.31 3.56
CA GLN A 349 -7.03 26.57 4.76
C GLN A 349 -5.52 26.62 4.51
N VAL A 350 -5.02 25.87 3.53
CA VAL A 350 -3.57 25.71 3.29
C VAL A 350 -3.13 26.47 2.06
N ILE A 351 -3.76 26.21 0.89
CA ILE A 351 -3.33 26.82 -0.37
C ILE A 351 -3.54 28.34 -0.37
N ILE A 352 -4.61 28.80 0.24
CA ILE A 352 -4.89 30.27 0.34
C ILE A 352 -3.76 31.02 1.05
N GLU A 353 -3.04 30.40 1.96
CA GLU A 353 -1.94 31.01 2.73
C GLU A 353 -0.58 30.99 1.99
N MET A 354 -0.52 30.39 0.82
CA MET A 354 0.68 30.40 -0.04
C MET A 354 0.78 31.63 -0.94
N ASN A 355 -0.31 32.42 -1.09
CA ASN A 355 -0.42 33.58 -1.98
C ASN A 355 0.12 34.86 -1.36
#